data_3d8a2aed7c85a21f82045c2721da6db3
#
_entry.id   3d8a2aed7c85a21f82045c2721da6db3
#
_cell.length_a   1.000
_cell.length_b   1.000
_cell.length_c   1.000
_cell.angle_alpha   90.00
_cell.angle_beta   90.00
_cell.angle_gamma   90.00
#
_symmetry.space_group_name_H-M   'P 1'
#
loop_
_entity.id
_entity.type
_entity.pdbx_description
1 polymer ?
#
loop_
_entity_poly.entity_id
_entity_poly.type
_entity_poly.pdbx_seq_one_letter_code
_entity_poly.pdbx_strand_id
1 'polypeptide(L)'
;MSSDTDAFITREEIDPTDEGPLSGRTVAVKDNISTAGVPTTCGSAMLADYVPPYDATVVERLKDAGARIVGKTNMDEFGMGTTTETSAFGPTDNPAAPGRVPGGSSGGSAAAVAAGEADLALGSDTGGSVRCPAAFCGVVGIKPTYGLVSRYGLVAYANSLEQIGPIAPTVQGAAELLEVIAGPDERDATTREHGAETAYASAADGDVDGLTIGVPTELVEGADEAVVEQFEAALEDFRVQGAETVEVSLPSVETAVQAYYVIAMGEASSNLARFDGVRYGPTAAATDDAEAGNWNDAFAAVREGFGEEVKRRILLGTYALSAGYHDKYYDKAQDARAWVRRDFAEAFETADVIASPTMPVPPFELGESLDDPLQMYLADANTVPVNLANLPAISVPAGETTEGPVGLQLVGEAFDERTIIRAASAVE
;
A
#
# COMPACT_ATOMS: atom_id res chain seq x y z
N MET A 1 -15.09 -22.47 13.01
CA MET A 1 -13.83 -23.00 12.48
C MET A 1 -12.86 -21.83 12.57
N SER A 2 -11.80 -21.94 13.35
CA SER A 2 -10.74 -20.91 13.35
C SER A 2 -10.07 -21.02 11.99
N SER A 3 -10.37 -20.14 11.06
CA SER A 3 -9.60 -19.98 9.85
C SER A 3 -8.36 -19.19 10.26
N ASP A 4 -7.26 -19.85 10.51
CA ASP A 4 -5.97 -19.23 10.62
C ASP A 4 -5.59 -18.85 9.19
N THR A 5 -5.60 -17.55 8.89
CA THR A 5 -5.32 -17.03 7.54
C THR A 5 -3.84 -16.86 7.27
N ASP A 6 -2.97 -17.19 8.25
CA ASP A 6 -1.55 -16.85 8.23
C ASP A 6 -1.31 -15.34 8.00
N ALA A 7 -2.28 -14.51 8.42
CA ALA A 7 -2.24 -13.06 8.27
C ALA A 7 -1.19 -12.39 9.17
N PHE A 8 -0.71 -13.04 10.21
CA PHE A 8 0.24 -12.49 11.18
C PHE A 8 1.58 -13.22 11.14
N ILE A 9 2.68 -12.46 11.10
CA ILE A 9 4.03 -12.96 11.39
C ILE A 9 4.22 -13.08 12.92
N THR A 10 3.75 -12.06 13.66
CA THR A 10 3.84 -12.04 15.13
C THR A 10 2.49 -11.66 15.71
N ARG A 11 1.95 -12.52 16.59
CA ARG A 11 0.78 -12.20 17.39
C ARG A 11 1.25 -11.72 18.76
N GLU A 12 1.00 -10.47 19.07
CA GLU A 12 1.38 -9.82 20.32
C GLU A 12 0.32 -8.80 20.66
N GLU A 13 -0.31 -8.93 21.84
CA GLU A 13 -1.28 -7.96 22.33
C GLU A 13 -0.57 -6.83 23.07
N ILE A 14 -0.79 -5.60 22.62
CA ILE A 14 -0.27 -4.39 23.24
C ILE A 14 -1.46 -3.53 23.65
N ASP A 15 -1.61 -3.33 24.96
CA ASP A 15 -2.66 -2.49 25.50
C ASP A 15 -2.44 -1.00 25.15
N PRO A 16 -3.54 -0.23 25.03
CA PRO A 16 -3.45 1.21 24.84
C PRO A 16 -2.82 1.92 26.04
N THR A 17 -2.29 3.12 25.81
CA THR A 17 -1.76 3.99 26.87
C THR A 17 -2.83 4.86 27.49
N ASP A 18 -3.84 5.25 26.71
CA ASP A 18 -4.95 6.10 27.12
C ASP A 18 -6.30 5.59 26.60
N GLU A 19 -7.40 6.18 27.04
CA GLU A 19 -8.74 6.04 26.44
C GLU A 19 -8.91 7.10 25.35
N GLY A 20 -9.58 6.75 24.26
CA GLY A 20 -9.76 7.67 23.13
C GLY A 20 -10.77 7.15 22.09
N PRO A 21 -10.79 7.74 20.91
CA PRO A 21 -11.78 7.43 19.87
C PRO A 21 -11.74 5.98 19.37
N LEU A 22 -10.63 5.26 19.56
CA LEU A 22 -10.50 3.85 19.19
C LEU A 22 -10.59 2.89 20.39
N SER A 23 -11.07 3.35 21.56
CA SER A 23 -11.24 2.48 22.73
C SER A 23 -12.14 1.28 22.44
N GLY A 24 -11.64 0.08 22.73
CA GLY A 24 -12.31 -1.19 22.45
C GLY A 24 -12.09 -1.73 21.04
N ARG A 25 -11.40 -1.01 20.16
CA ARG A 25 -11.00 -1.49 18.83
C ARG A 25 -9.67 -2.22 18.89
N THR A 26 -9.56 -3.27 18.12
CA THR A 26 -8.30 -3.98 17.83
C THR A 26 -7.71 -3.51 16.51
N VAL A 27 -6.39 -3.32 16.48
CA VAL A 27 -5.67 -2.86 15.28
C VAL A 27 -4.49 -3.80 14.99
N ALA A 28 -4.43 -4.34 13.77
CA ALA A 28 -3.29 -5.06 13.25
C ALA A 28 -2.32 -4.10 12.55
N VAL A 29 -1.00 -4.31 12.69
CA VAL A 29 0.02 -3.38 12.19
C VAL A 29 0.94 -4.10 11.21
N LYS A 30 1.06 -3.61 9.98
CA LYS A 30 1.95 -4.20 8.97
C LYS A 30 3.38 -4.30 9.49
N ASP A 31 4.06 -5.39 9.16
CA ASP A 31 5.34 -5.75 9.78
C ASP A 31 6.55 -4.90 9.33
N ASN A 32 6.35 -3.89 8.49
CA ASN A 32 7.36 -2.86 8.21
C ASN A 32 7.17 -1.56 9.04
N ILE A 33 6.18 -1.52 9.93
CA ILE A 33 5.92 -0.38 10.83
C ILE A 33 6.50 -0.71 12.20
N SER A 34 7.51 0.05 12.63
CA SER A 34 8.25 -0.20 13.89
C SER A 34 7.32 -0.13 15.09
N THR A 35 7.35 -1.20 15.91
CA THR A 35 6.59 -1.30 17.16
C THR A 35 7.56 -1.68 18.27
N ALA A 36 7.70 -0.83 19.28
CA ALA A 36 8.69 -1.00 20.35
C ALA A 36 8.53 -2.34 21.08
N GLY A 37 9.61 -3.09 21.18
CA GLY A 37 9.64 -4.37 21.88
C GLY A 37 9.03 -5.55 21.12
N VAL A 38 8.49 -5.33 19.89
CA VAL A 38 7.90 -6.39 19.07
C VAL A 38 8.72 -6.57 17.79
N PRO A 39 9.00 -7.81 17.34
CA PRO A 39 9.72 -8.03 16.09
C PRO A 39 9.12 -7.26 14.93
N THR A 40 9.98 -6.65 14.11
CA THR A 40 9.61 -5.90 12.91
C THR A 40 10.51 -6.38 11.77
N THR A 41 10.05 -7.41 11.07
CA THR A 41 10.89 -8.20 10.15
C THR A 41 10.78 -7.75 8.70
N CYS A 42 9.77 -6.95 8.35
CA CYS A 42 9.45 -6.59 6.95
C CYS A 42 9.19 -7.80 6.04
N GLY A 43 8.71 -8.93 6.59
CA GLY A 43 8.55 -10.17 5.84
C GLY A 43 9.86 -10.80 5.38
N SER A 44 11.00 -10.43 5.98
CA SER A 44 12.35 -10.78 5.52
C SER A 44 13.13 -11.56 6.56
N ALA A 45 13.84 -12.60 6.12
CA ALA A 45 14.85 -13.28 6.94
C ALA A 45 16.00 -12.33 7.38
N MET A 46 16.23 -11.25 6.61
CA MET A 46 17.23 -10.23 6.91
C MET A 46 16.99 -9.52 8.25
N LEU A 47 15.75 -9.40 8.69
CA LEU A 47 15.34 -8.72 9.92
C LEU A 47 14.58 -9.65 10.90
N ALA A 48 14.69 -10.97 10.74
CA ALA A 48 13.95 -11.94 11.56
C ALA A 48 14.06 -11.71 13.07
N ASP A 49 15.24 -11.28 13.54
CA ASP A 49 15.54 -11.04 14.95
C ASP A 49 15.52 -9.53 15.32
N TYR A 50 15.08 -8.65 14.41
CA TYR A 50 15.10 -7.21 14.68
C TYR A 50 13.91 -6.81 15.52
N VAL A 51 14.18 -6.26 16.71
CA VAL A 51 13.19 -5.68 17.64
C VAL A 51 13.50 -4.19 17.79
N PRO A 52 12.65 -3.29 17.28
CA PRO A 52 12.87 -1.85 17.40
C PRO A 52 12.73 -1.40 18.86
N PRO A 53 13.59 -0.45 19.33
CA PRO A 53 13.47 0.14 20.67
C PRO A 53 12.49 1.31 20.74
N TYR A 54 11.76 1.61 19.67
CA TYR A 54 10.85 2.74 19.55
C TYR A 54 9.62 2.39 18.71
N ASP A 55 8.54 3.12 18.93
CA ASP A 55 7.33 3.07 18.12
C ASP A 55 7.42 4.02 16.91
N ALA A 56 6.80 3.63 15.81
CA ALA A 56 6.44 4.55 14.75
C ALA A 56 5.41 5.56 15.27
N THR A 57 5.38 6.78 14.73
CA THR A 57 4.42 7.81 15.13
C THR A 57 2.97 7.33 15.06
N VAL A 58 2.61 6.57 14.02
CA VAL A 58 1.27 6.01 13.89
C VAL A 58 0.94 5.02 15.01
N VAL A 59 1.92 4.25 15.48
CA VAL A 59 1.77 3.31 16.60
C VAL A 59 1.57 4.05 17.93
N GLU A 60 2.34 5.12 18.17
CA GLU A 60 2.12 6.00 19.33
C GLU A 60 0.69 6.56 19.31
N ARG A 61 0.26 7.13 18.18
CA ARG A 61 -1.10 7.70 18.01
C ARG A 61 -2.21 6.67 18.21
N LEU A 62 -2.03 5.43 17.76
CA LEU A 62 -2.99 4.35 18.01
C LEU A 62 -3.14 4.07 19.51
N LYS A 63 -2.01 3.93 20.23
CA LYS A 63 -2.00 3.68 21.68
C LYS A 63 -2.67 4.82 22.45
N ASP A 64 -2.36 6.06 22.08
CA ASP A 64 -2.92 7.28 22.70
C ASP A 64 -4.42 7.45 22.38
N ALA A 65 -4.89 6.88 21.24
CA ALA A 65 -6.30 6.89 20.86
C ALA A 65 -7.12 5.72 21.47
N GLY A 66 -6.52 4.89 22.28
CA GLY A 66 -7.21 3.81 22.98
C GLY A 66 -7.28 2.49 22.19
N ALA A 67 -6.56 2.36 21.08
CA ALA A 67 -6.55 1.14 20.29
C ALA A 67 -5.67 0.05 20.93
N ARG A 68 -6.16 -1.20 20.93
CA ARG A 68 -5.35 -2.37 21.26
C ARG A 68 -4.69 -2.91 19.99
N ILE A 69 -3.36 -3.01 19.98
CA ILE A 69 -2.64 -3.64 18.87
C ILE A 69 -2.63 -5.16 19.11
N VAL A 70 -2.94 -5.95 18.07
CA VAL A 70 -3.07 -7.42 18.18
C VAL A 70 -1.95 -8.20 17.47
N GLY A 71 -1.01 -7.49 16.84
CA GLY A 71 0.17 -8.12 16.23
C GLY A 71 0.66 -7.42 14.98
N LYS A 72 1.69 -8.06 14.38
CA LYS A 72 2.38 -7.62 13.16
C LYS A 72 1.96 -8.52 12.01
N THR A 73 1.38 -7.90 10.97
CA THR A 73 0.80 -8.64 9.84
C THR A 73 1.83 -8.96 8.77
N ASN A 74 1.60 -10.10 8.12
CA ASN A 74 2.41 -10.60 7.02
C ASN A 74 2.36 -9.65 5.82
N MET A 75 3.43 -9.69 5.00
CA MET A 75 3.61 -8.78 3.89
C MET A 75 4.63 -9.33 2.89
N ASP A 76 4.58 -8.85 1.65
CA ASP A 76 5.69 -9.06 0.72
C ASP A 76 6.99 -8.49 1.28
N GLU A 77 8.10 -9.18 1.07
CA GLU A 77 9.41 -8.82 1.63
C GLU A 77 9.79 -7.37 1.31
N PHE A 78 10.04 -6.56 2.34
CA PHE A 78 10.31 -5.10 2.28
C PHE A 78 9.27 -4.29 1.49
N GLY A 79 8.04 -4.77 1.37
CA GLY A 79 6.99 -4.12 0.60
C GLY A 79 7.13 -4.28 -0.92
N MET A 80 7.91 -5.24 -1.38
CA MET A 80 8.24 -5.49 -2.78
C MET A 80 7.45 -6.68 -3.34
N GLY A 81 6.20 -6.46 -3.68
CA GLY A 81 5.30 -7.45 -4.24
C GLY A 81 3.86 -6.95 -4.25
N THR A 82 2.98 -7.75 -4.85
CA THR A 82 1.56 -7.43 -5.05
C THR A 82 0.67 -8.60 -4.60
N THR A 83 1.25 -9.63 -3.96
CA THR A 83 0.54 -10.88 -3.67
C THR A 83 0.70 -11.41 -2.24
N THR A 84 1.67 -10.90 -1.48
CA THR A 84 2.06 -11.40 -0.14
C THR A 84 2.57 -12.85 -0.15
N GLU A 85 3.14 -13.27 -1.28
CA GLU A 85 3.77 -14.59 -1.44
C GLU A 85 5.29 -14.56 -1.25
N THR A 86 5.91 -13.36 -1.31
CA THR A 86 7.38 -13.20 -1.23
C THR A 86 7.90 -13.12 0.21
N SER A 87 7.02 -13.24 1.20
CA SER A 87 7.38 -13.26 2.62
C SER A 87 8.28 -14.46 2.96
N ALA A 88 9.33 -14.24 3.74
CA ALA A 88 10.15 -15.31 4.29
C ALA A 88 9.40 -16.21 5.30
N PHE A 89 8.21 -15.79 5.74
CA PHE A 89 7.35 -16.49 6.72
C PHE A 89 6.23 -17.30 6.06
N GLY A 90 6.20 -17.37 4.73
CA GLY A 90 5.17 -18.04 3.95
C GLY A 90 4.09 -17.09 3.43
N PRO A 91 3.18 -17.58 2.56
CA PRO A 91 2.09 -16.79 2.01
C PRO A 91 0.97 -16.57 3.04
N THR A 92 0.09 -15.61 2.75
CA THR A 92 -1.15 -15.37 3.49
C THR A 92 -2.33 -15.84 2.64
N ASP A 93 -3.29 -16.52 3.25
CA ASP A 93 -4.52 -16.94 2.59
C ASP A 93 -5.50 -15.75 2.41
N ASN A 94 -6.19 -15.73 1.28
CA ASN A 94 -7.29 -14.79 1.06
C ASN A 94 -8.61 -15.34 1.63
N PRO A 95 -9.17 -14.77 2.71
CA PRO A 95 -10.40 -15.28 3.30
C PRO A 95 -11.64 -15.06 2.41
N ALA A 96 -11.60 -14.06 1.51
CA ALA A 96 -12.69 -13.75 0.59
C ALA A 96 -12.63 -14.58 -0.72
N ALA A 97 -11.45 -15.10 -1.08
CA ALA A 97 -11.24 -15.90 -2.29
C ALA A 97 -10.27 -17.07 -1.99
N PRO A 98 -10.74 -18.17 -1.38
CA PRO A 98 -9.88 -19.29 -1.00
C PRO A 98 -9.09 -19.88 -2.18
N GLY A 99 -7.78 -20.08 -1.99
CA GLY A 99 -6.86 -20.56 -3.03
C GLY A 99 -6.28 -19.45 -3.92
N ARG A 100 -6.63 -18.20 -3.64
CA ARG A 100 -6.10 -17.02 -4.33
C ARG A 100 -5.32 -16.13 -3.39
N VAL A 101 -4.51 -15.25 -3.97
CA VAL A 101 -3.69 -14.29 -3.19
C VAL A 101 -4.56 -13.22 -2.53
N PRO A 102 -4.20 -12.74 -1.34
CA PRO A 102 -4.90 -11.63 -0.66
C PRO A 102 -4.54 -10.25 -1.26
N GLY A 103 -3.71 -10.23 -2.31
CA GLY A 103 -3.04 -9.02 -2.75
C GLY A 103 -1.84 -8.66 -1.87
N GLY A 104 -1.15 -7.59 -2.23
CA GLY A 104 0.07 -7.15 -1.55
C GLY A 104 0.45 -5.69 -1.87
N SER A 105 1.42 -5.24 -1.13
CA SER A 105 2.26 -5.92 -0.13
C SER A 105 1.65 -5.96 1.29
N SER A 106 0.44 -5.40 1.54
CA SER A 106 -0.22 -5.43 2.86
C SER A 106 -1.29 -6.52 2.94
N GLY A 107 -1.06 -7.70 2.32
CA GLY A 107 -2.06 -8.77 2.25
C GLY A 107 -2.46 -9.32 3.61
N GLY A 108 -1.49 -9.49 4.54
CA GLY A 108 -1.81 -9.89 5.91
C GLY A 108 -2.71 -8.89 6.65
N SER A 109 -2.52 -7.57 6.40
CA SER A 109 -3.39 -6.54 7.01
C SER A 109 -4.83 -6.63 6.48
N ALA A 110 -5.01 -6.78 5.17
CA ALA A 110 -6.34 -6.91 4.58
C ALA A 110 -7.01 -8.23 4.94
N ALA A 111 -6.26 -9.34 4.91
CA ALA A 111 -6.77 -10.65 5.29
C ALA A 111 -7.21 -10.70 6.77
N ALA A 112 -6.43 -10.09 7.69
CA ALA A 112 -6.79 -10.01 9.11
C ALA A 112 -8.11 -9.27 9.33
N VAL A 113 -8.35 -8.17 8.61
CA VAL A 113 -9.61 -7.41 8.67
C VAL A 113 -10.75 -8.22 8.05
N ALA A 114 -10.56 -8.76 6.85
CA ALA A 114 -11.59 -9.54 6.15
C ALA A 114 -12.02 -10.80 6.91
N ALA A 115 -11.08 -11.44 7.62
CA ALA A 115 -11.36 -12.61 8.48
C ALA A 115 -11.94 -12.23 9.86
N GLY A 116 -12.01 -10.94 10.22
CA GLY A 116 -12.40 -10.48 11.55
C GLY A 116 -11.38 -10.79 12.65
N GLU A 117 -10.12 -11.01 12.31
CA GLU A 117 -9.02 -11.21 13.24
C GLU A 117 -8.50 -9.89 13.86
N ALA A 118 -8.85 -8.78 13.25
CA ALA A 118 -8.70 -7.42 13.76
C ALA A 118 -9.86 -6.55 13.27
N ASP A 119 -10.29 -5.56 14.08
CA ASP A 119 -11.33 -4.60 13.67
C ASP A 119 -10.83 -3.65 12.58
N LEU A 120 -9.56 -3.27 12.66
CA LEU A 120 -8.88 -2.31 11.77
C LEU A 120 -7.44 -2.77 11.53
N ALA A 121 -6.79 -2.28 10.48
CA ALA A 121 -5.37 -2.51 10.28
C ALA A 121 -4.65 -1.30 9.68
N LEU A 122 -3.33 -1.23 9.88
CA LEU A 122 -2.43 -0.35 9.13
C LEU A 122 -1.69 -1.15 8.06
N GLY A 123 -1.66 -0.60 6.85
CA GLY A 123 -0.81 -1.02 5.76
C GLY A 123 0.19 0.06 5.35
N SER A 124 0.98 -0.21 4.34
CA SER A 124 1.81 0.78 3.64
C SER A 124 1.62 0.65 2.14
N ASP A 125 1.56 1.76 1.43
CA ASP A 125 1.26 1.84 0.00
C ASP A 125 2.36 2.64 -0.72
N THR A 126 3.11 1.97 -1.57
CA THR A 126 4.17 2.56 -2.40
C THR A 126 3.74 2.62 -3.86
N GLY A 127 2.94 1.65 -4.31
CA GLY A 127 2.44 1.52 -5.67
C GLY A 127 1.05 0.89 -5.76
N GLY A 128 0.33 0.77 -4.62
CA GLY A 128 -0.97 0.11 -4.54
C GLY A 128 -1.12 -0.77 -3.32
N SER A 129 -0.08 -0.89 -2.50
CA SER A 129 0.04 -1.94 -1.48
C SER A 129 -0.91 -1.84 -0.26
N VAL A 130 -1.81 -0.85 -0.19
CA VAL A 130 -2.99 -0.81 0.68
C VAL A 130 -4.24 -1.10 -0.15
N ARG A 131 -4.35 -0.49 -1.32
CA ARG A 131 -5.51 -0.52 -2.21
C ARG A 131 -5.71 -1.87 -2.89
N CYS A 132 -4.63 -2.47 -3.42
CA CYS A 132 -4.67 -3.81 -4.03
C CYS A 132 -5.20 -4.87 -3.05
N PRO A 133 -4.59 -5.07 -1.85
CA PRO A 133 -5.10 -6.08 -0.94
C PRO A 133 -6.50 -5.74 -0.39
N ALA A 134 -6.86 -4.46 -0.27
CA ALA A 134 -8.23 -4.08 0.07
C ALA A 134 -9.23 -4.55 -1.01
N ALA A 135 -8.92 -4.33 -2.29
CA ALA A 135 -9.75 -4.80 -3.41
C ALA A 135 -9.87 -6.33 -3.43
N PHE A 136 -8.76 -7.06 -3.28
CA PHE A 136 -8.74 -8.52 -3.38
C PHE A 136 -9.33 -9.25 -2.17
N CYS A 137 -9.35 -8.59 -1.00
CA CYS A 137 -9.98 -9.13 0.22
C CYS A 137 -11.41 -8.60 0.46
N GLY A 138 -11.94 -7.72 -0.40
CA GLY A 138 -13.28 -7.17 -0.26
C GLY A 138 -13.43 -6.26 0.97
N VAL A 139 -12.41 -5.47 1.29
CA VAL A 139 -12.38 -4.50 2.39
C VAL A 139 -12.03 -3.10 1.87
N VAL A 140 -12.06 -2.10 2.74
CA VAL A 140 -11.74 -0.70 2.41
C VAL A 140 -10.28 -0.40 2.73
N GLY A 141 -9.57 0.27 1.81
CA GLY A 141 -8.21 0.72 2.03
C GLY A 141 -7.98 2.14 1.53
N ILE A 142 -7.44 3.02 2.38
CA ILE A 142 -7.11 4.40 2.02
C ILE A 142 -5.60 4.56 1.90
N LYS A 143 -5.13 5.04 0.76
CA LYS A 143 -3.81 5.63 0.60
C LYS A 143 -3.94 7.15 0.76
N PRO A 144 -3.49 7.74 1.87
CA PRO A 144 -3.55 9.19 2.05
C PRO A 144 -2.66 9.95 1.06
N THR A 145 -2.85 11.25 0.98
CA THR A 145 -1.92 12.17 0.33
C THR A 145 -0.52 12.00 0.90
N TYR A 146 0.50 12.02 0.04
CA TYR A 146 1.88 11.97 0.49
C TYR A 146 2.20 13.12 1.44
N GLY A 147 2.63 12.78 2.66
CA GLY A 147 2.93 13.73 3.73
C GLY A 147 1.75 14.09 4.65
N LEU A 148 0.57 13.46 4.48
CA LEU A 148 -0.53 13.59 5.43
C LEU A 148 -0.30 12.78 6.71
N VAL A 149 0.27 11.59 6.58
CA VAL A 149 0.58 10.67 7.69
C VAL A 149 2.10 10.57 7.84
N SER A 150 2.58 10.60 9.07
CA SER A 150 4.02 10.46 9.35
C SER A 150 4.53 9.07 8.95
N ARG A 151 5.71 9.05 8.31
CA ARG A 151 6.47 7.85 7.96
C ARG A 151 7.59 7.55 8.95
N TYR A 152 7.69 8.32 10.05
CA TYR A 152 8.67 8.01 11.09
C TYR A 152 8.38 6.62 11.68
N GLY A 153 9.39 5.76 11.62
CA GLY A 153 9.30 4.35 12.04
C GLY A 153 8.82 3.39 10.96
N LEU A 154 8.47 3.86 9.76
CA LEU A 154 8.27 2.99 8.59
C LEU A 154 9.62 2.58 8.01
N VAL A 155 9.86 1.28 7.85
CA VAL A 155 11.04 0.76 7.14
C VAL A 155 10.89 1.02 5.65
N ALA A 156 11.81 1.81 5.09
CA ALA A 156 11.67 2.39 3.77
C ALA A 156 11.89 1.40 2.62
N TYR A 157 10.96 1.39 1.67
CA TYR A 157 11.12 0.85 0.33
C TYR A 157 11.50 1.98 -0.65
N ALA A 158 10.57 2.89 -0.94
CA ALA A 158 10.78 4.02 -1.85
C ALA A 158 10.22 5.32 -1.24
N ASN A 159 11.10 6.12 -0.64
CA ASN A 159 10.76 7.27 0.20
C ASN A 159 9.90 8.33 -0.48
N SER A 160 10.00 8.50 -1.80
CA SER A 160 9.28 9.55 -2.52
C SER A 160 7.86 9.15 -2.94
N LEU A 161 7.45 7.91 -2.65
CA LEU A 161 6.21 7.30 -3.13
C LEU A 161 5.33 6.75 -2.00
N GLU A 162 5.95 6.23 -0.92
CA GLU A 162 5.28 5.44 0.10
C GLU A 162 4.50 6.26 1.13
N GLN A 163 3.40 5.69 1.62
CA GLN A 163 2.57 6.24 2.67
C GLN A 163 2.00 5.11 3.53
N ILE A 164 1.82 5.36 4.83
CA ILE A 164 1.03 4.48 5.70
C ILE A 164 -0.45 4.81 5.51
N GLY A 165 -1.30 3.79 5.40
CA GLY A 165 -2.72 3.95 5.21
C GLY A 165 -3.57 2.95 5.98
N PRO A 166 -4.82 3.34 6.35
CA PRO A 166 -5.76 2.48 7.04
C PRO A 166 -6.39 1.45 6.13
N ILE A 167 -6.69 0.28 6.72
CA ILE A 167 -7.53 -0.77 6.16
C ILE A 167 -8.62 -1.09 7.17
N ALA A 168 -9.87 -1.17 6.72
CA ALA A 168 -11.02 -1.39 7.59
C ALA A 168 -12.13 -2.17 6.85
N PRO A 169 -13.10 -2.77 7.56
CA PRO A 169 -14.23 -3.39 6.91
C PRO A 169 -15.19 -2.37 6.27
N THR A 170 -15.14 -1.10 6.69
CA THR A 170 -16.04 -0.04 6.22
C THR A 170 -15.30 1.28 5.96
N VAL A 171 -15.87 2.12 5.09
CA VAL A 171 -15.38 3.49 4.81
C VAL A 171 -15.32 4.31 6.09
N GLN A 172 -16.37 4.23 6.92
CA GLN A 172 -16.42 4.89 8.23
C GLN A 172 -15.24 4.47 9.12
N GLY A 173 -14.96 3.15 9.23
CA GLY A 173 -13.86 2.65 10.04
C GLY A 173 -12.49 3.07 9.52
N ALA A 174 -12.30 3.08 8.20
CA ALA A 174 -11.07 3.56 7.57
C ALA A 174 -10.85 5.06 7.80
N ALA A 175 -11.93 5.86 7.73
CA ALA A 175 -11.91 7.30 7.99
C ALA A 175 -11.60 7.61 9.47
N GLU A 176 -12.19 6.89 10.43
CA GLU A 176 -11.89 7.00 11.87
C GLU A 176 -10.41 6.70 12.14
N LEU A 177 -9.87 5.66 11.52
CA LEU A 177 -8.47 5.31 11.68
C LEU A 177 -7.55 6.35 11.03
N LEU A 178 -7.91 6.89 9.85
CA LEU A 178 -7.18 7.97 9.19
C LEU A 178 -7.13 9.23 10.08
N GLU A 179 -8.25 9.60 10.70
CA GLU A 179 -8.34 10.76 11.58
C GLU A 179 -7.37 10.68 12.76
N VAL A 180 -7.15 9.48 13.30
CA VAL A 180 -6.19 9.23 14.38
C VAL A 180 -4.73 9.32 13.91
N ILE A 181 -4.41 8.75 12.75
CA ILE A 181 -3.00 8.66 12.30
C ILE A 181 -2.52 9.86 11.51
N ALA A 182 -3.41 10.71 10.99
CA ALA A 182 -3.08 11.89 10.19
C ALA A 182 -2.49 13.04 11.03
N GLY A 183 -1.74 13.88 10.36
CA GLY A 183 -1.22 15.14 10.92
C GLY A 183 0.30 15.24 10.95
N PRO A 184 0.84 16.45 11.18
CA PRO A 184 2.27 16.74 11.12
C PRO A 184 3.06 16.01 12.22
N ASP A 185 4.33 15.73 11.92
CA ASP A 185 5.30 15.13 12.84
C ASP A 185 6.68 15.77 12.61
N GLU A 186 7.26 16.38 13.63
CA GLU A 186 8.59 16.99 13.54
C GLU A 186 9.71 15.97 13.22
N ARG A 187 9.46 14.67 13.44
CA ARG A 187 10.40 13.58 13.13
C ARG A 187 10.37 13.16 11.66
N ASP A 188 9.33 13.59 10.90
CA ASP A 188 9.22 13.36 9.48
C ASP A 188 9.08 14.68 8.70
N ALA A 189 10.16 15.12 8.09
CA ALA A 189 10.22 16.36 7.32
C ALA A 189 9.33 16.36 6.06
N THR A 190 8.71 15.23 5.69
CA THR A 190 7.77 15.17 4.57
C THR A 190 6.34 15.48 4.98
N THR A 191 6.01 15.43 6.29
CA THR A 191 4.69 15.83 6.77
C THR A 191 4.50 17.34 6.67
N ARG A 192 3.27 17.77 6.42
CA ARG A 192 2.93 19.19 6.20
C ARG A 192 1.66 19.55 6.93
N GLU A 193 1.63 20.80 7.43
CA GLU A 193 0.37 21.46 7.73
C GLU A 193 -0.28 21.90 6.40
N HIS A 194 -1.52 21.52 6.17
CA HIS A 194 -2.20 21.74 4.88
C HIS A 194 -3.48 22.60 5.00
N GLY A 195 -3.94 22.87 6.24
CA GLY A 195 -5.13 23.70 6.49
C GLY A 195 -6.47 23.07 6.05
N ALA A 196 -6.46 21.85 5.52
CA ALA A 196 -7.68 21.12 5.21
C ALA A 196 -8.36 20.63 6.50
N GLU A 197 -9.67 20.40 6.42
CA GLU A 197 -10.42 19.84 7.55
C GLU A 197 -10.06 18.37 7.75
N THR A 198 -9.77 17.98 8.98
CA THR A 198 -9.29 16.64 9.35
C THR A 198 -10.37 15.75 9.97
N ALA A 199 -11.62 16.19 10.02
CA ALA A 199 -12.75 15.39 10.49
C ALA A 199 -13.19 14.41 9.38
N TYR A 200 -12.37 13.42 9.10
CA TYR A 200 -12.56 12.46 7.99
C TYR A 200 -13.76 11.55 8.22
N ALA A 201 -13.97 11.09 9.45
CA ALA A 201 -15.10 10.24 9.81
C ALA A 201 -16.45 10.90 9.52
N SER A 202 -16.57 12.21 9.69
CA SER A 202 -17.78 12.96 9.38
C SER A 202 -18.05 13.16 7.89
N ALA A 203 -17.10 12.82 7.03
CA ALA A 203 -17.25 12.88 5.58
C ALA A 203 -17.89 11.62 4.99
N ALA A 204 -17.97 10.53 5.76
CA ALA A 204 -18.59 9.28 5.31
C ALA A 204 -20.13 9.37 5.42
N ASP A 205 -20.74 10.35 4.74
CA ASP A 205 -22.18 10.62 4.73
C ASP A 205 -22.90 10.13 3.47
N GLY A 206 -22.13 9.72 2.44
CA GLY A 206 -22.65 9.19 1.18
C GLY A 206 -23.36 10.21 0.30
N ASP A 207 -23.28 11.50 0.58
CA ASP A 207 -23.91 12.53 -0.23
C ASP A 207 -23.07 12.83 -1.48
N VAL A 208 -23.49 12.30 -2.63
CA VAL A 208 -22.84 12.48 -3.94
C VAL A 208 -23.68 13.29 -4.93
N ASP A 209 -24.79 13.90 -4.48
CA ASP A 209 -25.62 14.75 -5.34
C ASP A 209 -24.80 15.91 -5.91
N GLY A 210 -24.75 16.00 -7.24
CA GLY A 210 -23.96 17.00 -7.97
C GLY A 210 -22.45 16.78 -8.02
N LEU A 211 -21.94 15.65 -7.50
CA LEU A 211 -20.52 15.29 -7.63
C LEU A 211 -20.22 14.89 -9.07
N THR A 212 -19.10 15.37 -9.62
CA THR A 212 -18.62 14.98 -10.96
C THR A 212 -17.50 13.95 -10.85
N ILE A 213 -17.74 12.76 -11.40
CA ILE A 213 -16.78 11.63 -11.40
C ILE A 213 -16.15 11.53 -12.78
N GLY A 214 -14.84 11.75 -12.84
CA GLY A 214 -14.03 11.59 -14.05
C GLY A 214 -13.65 10.12 -14.26
N VAL A 215 -13.88 9.61 -15.46
CA VAL A 215 -13.54 8.21 -15.82
C VAL A 215 -12.47 8.24 -16.91
N PRO A 216 -11.21 7.92 -16.59
CA PRO A 216 -10.13 7.83 -17.58
C PRO A 216 -10.22 6.50 -18.33
N THR A 217 -10.42 6.58 -19.65
CA THR A 217 -10.53 5.38 -20.51
C THR A 217 -9.26 4.54 -20.46
N GLU A 218 -8.10 5.16 -20.32
CA GLU A 218 -6.79 4.49 -20.25
C GLU A 218 -6.62 3.56 -19.04
N LEU A 219 -7.36 3.80 -17.94
CA LEU A 219 -7.35 2.95 -16.75
C LEU A 219 -8.46 1.87 -16.73
N VAL A 220 -9.34 1.89 -17.72
CA VAL A 220 -10.42 0.91 -17.91
C VAL A 220 -10.12 -0.02 -19.09
N GLU A 221 -9.55 0.53 -20.18
CA GLU A 221 -9.15 -0.24 -21.35
C GLU A 221 -8.06 -1.26 -20.98
N GLY A 222 -8.29 -2.52 -21.32
CA GLY A 222 -7.36 -3.63 -21.05
C GLY A 222 -7.53 -4.29 -19.68
N ALA A 223 -8.47 -3.83 -18.86
CA ALA A 223 -8.90 -4.59 -17.68
C ALA A 223 -9.73 -5.82 -18.08
N ASP A 224 -9.78 -6.80 -17.18
CA ASP A 224 -10.60 -8.00 -17.34
C ASP A 224 -12.08 -7.62 -17.51
N GLU A 225 -12.80 -8.28 -18.42
CA GLU A 225 -14.21 -7.97 -18.73
C GLU A 225 -15.10 -8.06 -17.49
N ALA A 226 -14.86 -9.04 -16.61
CA ALA A 226 -15.63 -9.19 -15.38
C ALA A 226 -15.34 -8.07 -14.36
N VAL A 227 -14.14 -7.53 -14.34
CA VAL A 227 -13.77 -6.36 -13.52
C VAL A 227 -14.45 -5.10 -14.05
N VAL A 228 -14.43 -4.90 -15.37
CA VAL A 228 -15.12 -3.77 -16.02
C VAL A 228 -16.62 -3.80 -15.76
N GLU A 229 -17.26 -4.98 -15.81
CA GLU A 229 -18.69 -5.13 -15.51
C GLU A 229 -19.04 -4.63 -14.09
N GLN A 230 -18.25 -4.99 -13.09
CA GLN A 230 -18.48 -4.54 -11.70
C GLN A 230 -18.20 -3.04 -11.55
N PHE A 231 -17.16 -2.53 -12.20
CA PHE A 231 -16.86 -1.10 -12.20
C PHE A 231 -17.99 -0.26 -12.81
N GLU A 232 -18.53 -0.68 -13.97
CA GLU A 232 -19.65 0.01 -14.61
C GLU A 232 -20.93 -0.05 -13.75
N ALA A 233 -21.17 -1.14 -13.04
CA ALA A 233 -22.27 -1.24 -12.08
C ALA A 233 -22.13 -0.21 -10.95
N ALA A 234 -20.93 -0.06 -10.38
CA ALA A 234 -20.66 0.94 -9.36
C ALA A 234 -20.83 2.38 -9.87
N LEU A 235 -20.44 2.66 -11.13
CA LEU A 235 -20.71 3.96 -11.76
C LEU A 235 -22.21 4.25 -11.94
N GLU A 236 -23.00 3.22 -12.22
CA GLU A 236 -24.46 3.37 -12.33
C GLU A 236 -25.10 3.68 -10.97
N ASP A 237 -24.60 3.08 -9.89
CA ASP A 237 -25.04 3.40 -8.53
C ASP A 237 -24.78 4.87 -8.17
N PHE A 238 -23.67 5.45 -8.57
CA PHE A 238 -23.40 6.88 -8.42
C PHE A 238 -24.40 7.74 -9.22
N ARG A 239 -24.66 7.39 -10.48
CA ARG A 239 -25.61 8.13 -11.34
C ARG A 239 -27.02 8.10 -10.76
N VAL A 240 -27.46 6.97 -10.23
CA VAL A 240 -28.77 6.83 -9.57
C VAL A 240 -28.87 7.73 -8.34
N GLN A 241 -27.76 7.99 -7.65
CA GLN A 241 -27.68 8.85 -6.46
C GLN A 241 -27.45 10.34 -6.79
N GLY A 242 -27.39 10.73 -8.07
CA GLY A 242 -27.33 12.12 -8.51
C GLY A 242 -25.93 12.64 -8.86
N ALA A 243 -24.92 11.77 -8.86
CA ALA A 243 -23.61 12.14 -9.39
C ALA A 243 -23.59 12.15 -10.92
N GLU A 244 -22.73 12.97 -11.50
CA GLU A 244 -22.47 13.00 -12.94
C GLU A 244 -21.18 12.24 -13.26
N THR A 245 -21.13 11.53 -14.39
CA THR A 245 -19.90 10.90 -14.88
C THR A 245 -19.44 11.58 -16.16
N VAL A 246 -18.15 11.92 -16.24
CA VAL A 246 -17.52 12.53 -17.41
C VAL A 246 -16.31 11.74 -17.84
N GLU A 247 -16.07 11.66 -19.14
CA GLU A 247 -14.82 11.07 -19.67
C GLU A 247 -13.69 12.08 -19.47
N VAL A 248 -12.56 11.58 -18.94
CA VAL A 248 -11.31 12.33 -18.81
C VAL A 248 -10.17 11.52 -19.43
N SER A 249 -9.04 12.15 -19.70
CA SER A 249 -7.88 11.47 -20.30
C SER A 249 -6.65 11.64 -19.44
N LEU A 250 -5.94 10.53 -19.22
CA LEU A 250 -4.67 10.46 -18.49
C LEU A 250 -3.59 9.79 -19.37
N PRO A 251 -3.20 10.38 -20.53
CA PRO A 251 -2.39 9.69 -21.52
C PRO A 251 -1.01 9.24 -21.02
N SER A 252 -0.47 9.89 -20.00
CA SER A 252 0.84 9.52 -19.43
C SER A 252 0.82 8.26 -18.57
N VAL A 253 -0.36 7.71 -18.21
CA VAL A 253 -0.46 6.47 -17.43
C VAL A 253 0.07 5.26 -18.20
N GLU A 254 0.08 5.28 -19.54
CA GLU A 254 0.72 4.24 -20.36
C GLU A 254 2.20 4.02 -20.03
N THR A 255 2.88 5.05 -19.52
CA THR A 255 4.29 4.98 -19.12
C THR A 255 4.49 4.92 -17.61
N ALA A 256 3.42 4.98 -16.83
CA ALA A 256 3.48 5.11 -15.38
C ALA A 256 4.12 3.88 -14.71
N VAL A 257 3.76 2.67 -15.14
CA VAL A 257 4.32 1.42 -14.61
C VAL A 257 5.85 1.41 -14.76
N GLN A 258 6.35 1.71 -15.96
CA GLN A 258 7.80 1.75 -16.23
C GLN A 258 8.51 2.82 -15.41
N ALA A 259 7.92 4.02 -15.32
CA ALA A 259 8.48 5.13 -14.55
C ALA A 259 8.50 4.80 -13.06
N TYR A 260 7.40 4.24 -12.53
CA TYR A 260 7.30 3.82 -11.15
C TYR A 260 8.41 2.82 -10.78
N TYR A 261 8.54 1.73 -11.53
CA TYR A 261 9.52 0.70 -11.19
C TYR A 261 10.97 1.20 -11.29
N VAL A 262 11.29 2.09 -12.24
CA VAL A 262 12.63 2.70 -12.31
C VAL A 262 12.89 3.56 -11.06
N ILE A 263 11.95 4.39 -10.64
CA ILE A 263 12.08 5.25 -9.45
C ILE A 263 12.14 4.38 -8.18
N ALA A 264 11.18 3.50 -8.00
CA ALA A 264 11.06 2.67 -6.81
C ALA A 264 12.26 1.75 -6.62
N MET A 265 12.72 1.06 -7.68
CA MET A 265 13.90 0.20 -7.62
C MET A 265 15.18 1.01 -7.38
N GLY A 266 15.30 2.21 -7.96
CA GLY A 266 16.42 3.12 -7.71
C GLY A 266 16.50 3.52 -6.23
N GLU A 267 15.38 3.94 -5.65
CA GLU A 267 15.31 4.29 -4.23
C GLU A 267 15.52 3.07 -3.32
N ALA A 268 14.94 1.91 -3.67
CA ALA A 268 15.15 0.65 -2.96
C ALA A 268 16.63 0.26 -2.90
N SER A 269 17.35 0.36 -4.02
CA SER A 269 18.78 0.02 -4.07
C SER A 269 19.60 0.87 -3.08
N SER A 270 19.24 2.15 -2.90
CA SER A 270 19.84 3.05 -1.93
C SER A 270 19.41 2.74 -0.50
N ASN A 271 18.10 2.53 -0.27
CA ASN A 271 17.55 2.29 1.06
C ASN A 271 18.05 0.96 1.63
N LEU A 272 18.08 -0.10 0.83
CA LEU A 272 18.50 -1.42 1.30
C LEU A 272 20.03 -1.59 1.37
N ALA A 273 20.82 -0.62 0.90
CA ALA A 273 22.27 -0.61 1.09
C ALA A 273 22.71 -0.57 2.57
N ARG A 274 21.82 -0.19 3.49
CA ARG A 274 22.08 -0.17 4.94
C ARG A 274 22.07 -1.55 5.59
N PHE A 275 21.48 -2.55 4.94
CA PHE A 275 21.47 -3.94 5.42
C PHE A 275 22.76 -4.62 4.98
N ASP A 276 23.82 -4.41 5.75
CA ASP A 276 25.20 -4.77 5.44
C ASP A 276 25.85 -5.69 6.49
N GLY A 277 25.06 -6.12 7.50
CA GLY A 277 25.55 -6.97 8.59
C GLY A 277 26.42 -6.25 9.64
N VAL A 278 26.55 -4.93 9.52
CA VAL A 278 27.24 -4.06 10.49
C VAL A 278 26.26 -3.11 11.15
N ARG A 279 25.45 -2.42 10.35
CA ARG A 279 24.41 -1.49 10.84
C ARG A 279 23.11 -2.23 11.11
N TYR A 280 22.67 -3.06 10.16
CA TYR A 280 21.45 -3.83 10.23
C TYR A 280 21.61 -5.19 9.55
N GLY A 281 20.75 -6.14 9.90
CA GLY A 281 20.75 -7.50 9.39
C GLY A 281 21.64 -8.45 10.21
N PRO A 282 21.67 -9.75 9.86
CA PRO A 282 22.49 -10.73 10.54
C PRO A 282 23.97 -10.38 10.38
N THR A 283 24.78 -10.66 11.41
CA THR A 283 26.23 -10.46 11.29
C THR A 283 26.82 -11.53 10.35
N ALA A 284 27.89 -11.20 9.64
CA ALA A 284 28.60 -12.18 8.80
C ALA A 284 29.07 -13.44 9.58
N ALA A 285 29.28 -13.32 10.88
CA ALA A 285 29.62 -14.44 11.75
C ALA A 285 28.42 -15.37 12.06
N ALA A 286 27.20 -14.92 11.81
CA ALA A 286 25.98 -15.70 11.98
C ALA A 286 25.51 -16.37 10.68
N THR A 287 26.21 -16.14 9.56
CA THR A 287 25.96 -16.85 8.30
C THR A 287 26.79 -18.13 8.26
N ASP A 288 26.26 -19.19 7.65
CA ASP A 288 26.94 -20.48 7.51
C ASP A 288 28.27 -20.38 6.73
N ASP A 289 28.45 -19.29 5.96
CA ASP A 289 29.66 -18.97 5.19
C ASP A 289 30.68 -18.11 5.96
N ALA A 290 30.82 -18.28 7.28
CA ALA A 290 31.71 -17.52 8.16
C ALA A 290 33.22 -17.61 7.83
N GLU A 291 33.62 -18.29 6.75
CA GLU A 291 34.97 -18.29 6.18
C GLU A 291 35.24 -17.11 5.22
N ALA A 292 34.43 -16.03 5.30
CA ALA A 292 34.63 -14.85 4.47
C ALA A 292 36.09 -14.33 4.61
N GLY A 293 36.86 -14.56 3.57
CA GLY A 293 38.29 -14.22 3.57
C GLY A 293 38.57 -12.74 3.48
N ASN A 294 37.52 -11.93 3.16
CA ASN A 294 37.60 -10.49 3.06
C ASN A 294 36.22 -9.86 3.29
N TRP A 295 36.20 -8.53 3.40
CA TRP A 295 34.99 -7.75 3.66
C TRP A 295 33.91 -7.89 2.58
N ASN A 296 34.28 -8.01 1.30
CA ASN A 296 33.32 -8.14 0.22
C ASN A 296 32.55 -9.47 0.30
N ASP A 297 33.25 -10.54 0.65
CA ASP A 297 32.65 -11.87 0.81
C ASP A 297 31.67 -11.86 2.00
N ALA A 298 32.06 -11.23 3.13
CA ALA A 298 31.21 -11.07 4.29
C ALA A 298 29.93 -10.27 3.98
N PHE A 299 30.06 -9.17 3.22
CA PHE A 299 28.93 -8.36 2.79
C PHE A 299 28.01 -9.13 1.83
N ALA A 300 28.58 -9.88 0.89
CA ALA A 300 27.81 -10.70 -0.04
C ALA A 300 27.01 -11.78 0.69
N ALA A 301 27.64 -12.51 1.62
CA ALA A 301 27.00 -13.56 2.40
C ALA A 301 25.80 -13.04 3.21
N VAL A 302 25.91 -11.85 3.83
CA VAL A 302 24.77 -11.24 4.53
C VAL A 302 23.63 -10.94 3.57
N ARG A 303 23.92 -10.40 2.40
CA ARG A 303 22.90 -10.00 1.42
C ARG A 303 22.25 -11.16 0.66
N GLU A 304 22.81 -12.37 0.75
CA GLU A 304 22.15 -13.59 0.28
C GLU A 304 20.85 -13.89 1.06
N GLY A 305 20.70 -13.35 2.26
CA GLY A 305 19.48 -13.44 3.06
C GLY A 305 18.27 -12.67 2.51
N PHE A 306 18.44 -11.82 1.48
CA PHE A 306 17.29 -11.25 0.76
C PHE A 306 16.62 -12.28 -0.15
N GLY A 307 15.29 -12.18 -0.30
CA GLY A 307 14.54 -12.95 -1.28
C GLY A 307 14.85 -12.51 -2.72
N GLU A 308 14.40 -13.33 -3.67
CA GLU A 308 14.72 -13.16 -5.10
C GLU A 308 14.17 -11.86 -5.69
N GLU A 309 12.94 -11.46 -5.31
CA GLU A 309 12.35 -10.21 -5.80
C GLU A 309 13.10 -8.98 -5.29
N VAL A 310 13.49 -8.98 -4.03
CA VAL A 310 14.30 -7.90 -3.44
C VAL A 310 15.66 -7.80 -4.13
N LYS A 311 16.35 -8.91 -4.36
CA LYS A 311 17.61 -8.96 -5.10
C LYS A 311 17.45 -8.41 -6.52
N ARG A 312 16.39 -8.82 -7.22
CA ARG A 312 16.07 -8.35 -8.58
C ARG A 312 15.92 -6.84 -8.60
N ARG A 313 15.11 -6.25 -7.69
CA ARG A 313 14.88 -4.81 -7.62
C ARG A 313 16.13 -4.03 -7.23
N ILE A 314 16.95 -4.53 -6.31
CA ILE A 314 18.25 -3.91 -5.99
C ILE A 314 19.17 -3.87 -7.20
N LEU A 315 19.28 -4.96 -7.96
CA LEU A 315 20.14 -5.04 -9.15
C LEU A 315 19.66 -4.10 -10.25
N LEU A 316 18.36 -4.10 -10.57
CA LEU A 316 17.78 -3.24 -11.59
C LEU A 316 17.87 -1.76 -11.18
N GLY A 317 17.62 -1.42 -9.91
CA GLY A 317 17.76 -0.06 -9.40
C GLY A 317 19.20 0.44 -9.45
N THR A 318 20.16 -0.40 -9.05
CA THR A 318 21.59 -0.09 -9.14
C THR A 318 22.00 0.14 -10.60
N TYR A 319 21.52 -0.67 -11.53
CA TYR A 319 21.76 -0.49 -12.97
C TYR A 319 21.20 0.83 -13.48
N ALA A 320 19.94 1.14 -13.15
CA ALA A 320 19.29 2.38 -13.59
C ALA A 320 19.98 3.65 -13.09
N LEU A 321 20.62 3.59 -11.89
CA LEU A 321 21.36 4.70 -11.29
C LEU A 321 22.84 4.73 -11.68
N SER A 322 23.35 3.74 -12.42
CA SER A 322 24.77 3.66 -12.76
C SER A 322 25.19 4.70 -13.82
N ALA A 323 26.48 5.02 -13.84
CA ALA A 323 27.05 5.99 -14.78
C ALA A 323 26.74 5.64 -16.24
N GLY A 324 26.20 6.60 -17.00
CA GLY A 324 25.77 6.45 -18.40
C GLY A 324 24.36 5.88 -18.59
N TYR A 325 23.68 5.49 -17.51
CA TYR A 325 22.29 5.00 -17.54
C TYR A 325 21.33 5.89 -16.75
N HIS A 326 21.82 6.67 -15.78
CA HIS A 326 21.02 7.56 -14.94
C HIS A 326 20.13 8.49 -15.77
N ASP A 327 20.71 9.29 -16.66
CA ASP A 327 19.98 10.23 -17.53
C ASP A 327 19.05 9.50 -18.52
N LYS A 328 19.39 8.25 -18.84
CA LYS A 328 18.63 7.45 -19.80
C LYS A 328 17.37 6.82 -19.21
N TYR A 329 17.41 6.46 -17.93
CA TYR A 329 16.32 5.76 -17.25
C TYR A 329 15.74 6.61 -16.12
N TYR A 330 16.52 6.99 -15.12
CA TYR A 330 16.01 7.64 -13.91
C TYR A 330 15.48 9.05 -14.20
N ASP A 331 16.20 9.89 -14.94
CA ASP A 331 15.72 11.23 -15.27
C ASP A 331 14.46 11.17 -16.14
N LYS A 332 14.42 10.26 -17.12
CA LYS A 332 13.19 10.05 -17.92
C LYS A 332 12.01 9.56 -17.11
N ALA A 333 12.24 8.73 -16.09
CA ALA A 333 11.19 8.30 -15.19
C ALA A 333 10.66 9.47 -14.34
N GLN A 334 11.54 10.39 -13.93
CA GLN A 334 11.12 11.62 -13.24
C GLN A 334 10.34 12.57 -14.17
N ASP A 335 10.72 12.66 -15.45
CA ASP A 335 9.93 13.40 -16.44
C ASP A 335 8.54 12.80 -16.64
N ALA A 336 8.45 11.47 -16.78
CA ALA A 336 7.17 10.77 -16.88
C ALA A 336 6.30 10.96 -15.63
N ARG A 337 6.91 10.93 -14.43
CA ARG A 337 6.23 11.29 -13.18
C ARG A 337 5.61 12.69 -13.22
N ALA A 338 6.34 13.67 -13.77
CA ALA A 338 5.84 15.04 -13.90
C ALA A 338 4.66 15.12 -14.90
N TRP A 339 4.68 14.32 -15.97
CA TRP A 339 3.56 14.25 -16.92
C TRP A 339 2.32 13.62 -16.30
N VAL A 340 2.45 12.52 -15.57
CA VAL A 340 1.34 11.89 -14.84
C VAL A 340 0.69 12.90 -13.88
N ARG A 341 1.48 13.66 -13.13
CA ARG A 341 0.96 14.70 -12.23
C ARG A 341 0.17 15.78 -12.97
N ARG A 342 0.66 16.20 -14.14
CA ARG A 342 -0.03 17.20 -14.97
C ARG A 342 -1.36 16.66 -15.48
N ASP A 343 -1.39 15.42 -15.98
CA ASP A 343 -2.60 14.82 -16.52
C ASP A 343 -3.71 14.72 -15.44
N PHE A 344 -3.38 14.33 -14.22
CA PHE A 344 -4.31 14.38 -13.09
C PHE A 344 -4.80 15.81 -12.79
N ALA A 345 -3.89 16.78 -12.77
CA ALA A 345 -4.28 18.18 -12.52
C ALA A 345 -5.23 18.71 -13.60
N GLU A 346 -5.01 18.36 -14.87
CA GLU A 346 -5.91 18.69 -15.98
C GLU A 346 -7.27 17.97 -15.83
N ALA A 347 -7.30 16.71 -15.41
CA ALA A 347 -8.55 15.96 -15.19
C ALA A 347 -9.38 16.56 -14.06
N PHE A 348 -8.75 17.03 -12.97
CA PHE A 348 -9.43 17.71 -11.86
C PHE A 348 -9.96 19.11 -12.22
N GLU A 349 -9.64 19.69 -13.38
CA GLU A 349 -10.32 20.91 -13.85
C GLU A 349 -11.79 20.65 -14.20
N THR A 350 -12.18 19.39 -14.43
CA THR A 350 -13.52 19.00 -14.87
C THR A 350 -14.21 17.94 -14.02
N ALA A 351 -13.50 17.34 -13.08
CA ALA A 351 -14.01 16.29 -12.20
C ALA A 351 -13.59 16.54 -10.75
N ASP A 352 -14.47 16.23 -9.81
CA ASP A 352 -14.19 16.33 -8.38
C ASP A 352 -13.43 15.09 -7.87
N VAL A 353 -13.67 13.92 -8.50
CA VAL A 353 -13.09 12.63 -8.17
C VAL A 353 -12.80 11.87 -9.46
N ILE A 354 -11.68 11.15 -9.51
CA ILE A 354 -11.34 10.24 -10.61
C ILE A 354 -11.62 8.80 -10.19
N ALA A 355 -12.40 8.06 -11.00
CA ALA A 355 -12.74 6.67 -10.72
C ALA A 355 -12.10 5.69 -11.72
N SER A 356 -11.64 4.55 -11.22
CA SER A 356 -11.16 3.43 -12.02
C SER A 356 -11.38 2.11 -11.27
N PRO A 357 -11.31 0.94 -11.92
CA PRO A 357 -11.05 -0.30 -11.18
C PRO A 357 -9.78 -0.14 -10.33
N THR A 358 -9.77 -0.65 -9.09
CA THR A 358 -8.55 -0.61 -8.26
C THR A 358 -7.44 -1.44 -8.90
N MET A 359 -7.79 -2.65 -9.31
CA MET A 359 -6.88 -3.55 -10.04
C MET A 359 -7.52 -3.90 -11.38
N PRO A 360 -6.74 -4.01 -12.46
CA PRO A 360 -7.27 -4.36 -13.78
C PRO A 360 -7.65 -5.85 -13.91
N VAL A 361 -7.34 -6.65 -12.90
CA VAL A 361 -7.54 -8.11 -12.87
C VAL A 361 -8.13 -8.54 -11.53
N PRO A 362 -8.84 -9.68 -11.45
CA PRO A 362 -9.24 -10.29 -10.19
C PRO A 362 -8.03 -10.88 -9.44
N PRO A 363 -8.20 -11.37 -8.19
CA PRO A 363 -7.11 -12.00 -7.44
C PRO A 363 -6.47 -13.18 -8.20
N PHE A 364 -5.14 -13.22 -8.27
CA PHE A 364 -4.38 -14.33 -8.87
C PHE A 364 -4.53 -15.63 -8.08
N GLU A 365 -4.34 -16.78 -8.74
CA GLU A 365 -4.16 -18.04 -8.03
C GLU A 365 -2.83 -18.05 -7.26
N LEU A 366 -2.82 -18.73 -6.10
CA LEU A 366 -1.57 -18.88 -5.32
C LEU A 366 -0.49 -19.55 -6.16
N GLY A 367 0.68 -18.96 -6.24
CA GLY A 367 1.85 -19.42 -7.01
C GLY A 367 1.91 -18.91 -8.45
N GLU A 368 0.82 -18.43 -9.03
CA GLU A 368 0.76 -18.01 -10.44
C GLU A 368 1.72 -16.85 -10.74
N SER A 369 1.72 -15.82 -9.90
CA SER A 369 2.52 -14.61 -10.11
C SER A 369 4.03 -14.78 -9.88
N LEU A 370 4.43 -15.83 -9.17
CA LEU A 370 5.84 -16.12 -8.90
C LEU A 370 6.58 -16.59 -10.16
N ASP A 371 5.86 -17.21 -11.09
CA ASP A 371 6.42 -17.73 -12.34
C ASP A 371 6.57 -16.63 -13.41
N ASP A 372 5.76 -15.57 -13.34
CA ASP A 372 5.83 -14.41 -14.26
C ASP A 372 5.80 -13.06 -13.50
N PRO A 373 6.96 -12.52 -13.09
CA PRO A 373 7.05 -11.22 -12.41
C PRO A 373 6.50 -10.05 -13.22
N LEU A 374 6.45 -10.15 -14.56
CA LEU A 374 5.89 -9.09 -15.40
C LEU A 374 4.38 -8.97 -15.24
N GLN A 375 3.68 -10.09 -15.07
CA GLN A 375 2.24 -10.10 -14.78
C GLN A 375 1.93 -9.34 -13.49
N MET A 376 2.71 -9.60 -12.43
CA MET A 376 2.61 -8.88 -11.16
C MET A 376 2.83 -7.36 -11.34
N TYR A 377 3.82 -6.95 -12.15
CA TYR A 377 4.11 -5.54 -12.38
C TYR A 377 3.01 -4.83 -13.19
N LEU A 378 2.41 -5.52 -14.16
CA LEU A 378 1.33 -4.96 -14.97
C LEU A 378 0.01 -4.82 -14.20
N ALA A 379 -0.20 -5.64 -13.18
CA ALA A 379 -1.37 -5.52 -12.31
C ALA A 379 -1.42 -4.19 -11.55
N ASP A 380 -0.28 -3.53 -11.31
CA ASP A 380 -0.20 -2.24 -10.64
C ASP A 380 -0.57 -1.04 -11.54
N ALA A 381 -1.02 -1.27 -12.79
CA ALA A 381 -1.24 -0.22 -13.80
C ALA A 381 -2.17 0.90 -13.32
N ASN A 382 -3.22 0.57 -12.56
CA ASN A 382 -4.21 1.52 -12.08
C ASN A 382 -3.80 2.22 -10.77
N THR A 383 -2.91 1.62 -10.00
CA THR A 383 -2.54 2.12 -8.66
C THR A 383 -1.28 2.97 -8.65
N VAL A 384 -0.25 2.61 -9.42
CA VAL A 384 1.03 3.34 -9.43
C VAL A 384 0.95 4.78 -9.92
N PRO A 385 0.07 5.18 -10.87
CA PRO A 385 -0.06 6.57 -11.27
C PRO A 385 -0.39 7.50 -10.10
N VAL A 386 -1.22 7.04 -9.18
CA VAL A 386 -1.64 7.78 -7.99
C VAL A 386 -0.45 8.04 -7.04
N ASN A 387 0.45 7.05 -6.85
CA ASN A 387 1.68 7.24 -6.07
C ASN A 387 2.66 8.19 -6.76
N LEU A 388 2.82 8.09 -8.08
CA LEU A 388 3.65 9.03 -8.86
C LEU A 388 3.14 10.47 -8.72
N ALA A 389 1.83 10.64 -8.70
CA ALA A 389 1.19 11.94 -8.51
C ALA A 389 1.16 12.41 -7.04
N ASN A 390 1.41 11.54 -6.07
CA ASN A 390 1.32 11.80 -4.62
C ASN A 390 -0.11 12.14 -4.13
N LEU A 391 -1.13 11.71 -4.86
CA LEU A 391 -2.55 11.99 -4.59
C LEU A 391 -3.13 10.99 -3.58
N PRO A 392 -4.23 11.35 -2.87
CA PRO A 392 -4.97 10.42 -2.06
C PRO A 392 -5.83 9.50 -2.94
N ALA A 393 -6.05 8.28 -2.47
CA ALA A 393 -7.01 7.37 -3.07
C ALA A 393 -7.60 6.41 -2.05
N ILE A 394 -8.81 5.96 -2.31
CA ILE A 394 -9.50 4.92 -1.55
C ILE A 394 -9.89 3.79 -2.50
N SER A 395 -9.74 2.54 -2.03
CA SER A 395 -10.32 1.36 -2.66
C SER A 395 -11.47 0.87 -1.80
N VAL A 396 -12.62 0.69 -2.43
CA VAL A 396 -13.82 0.11 -1.79
C VAL A 396 -14.28 -1.11 -2.58
N PRO A 397 -14.96 -2.08 -1.96
CA PRO A 397 -15.55 -3.20 -2.69
C PRO A 397 -16.51 -2.70 -3.80
N ALA A 398 -16.37 -3.25 -5.02
CA ALA A 398 -17.22 -2.89 -6.16
C ALA A 398 -18.08 -4.09 -6.63
N GLY A 399 -17.98 -5.22 -5.99
CA GLY A 399 -18.67 -6.45 -6.33
C GLY A 399 -17.73 -7.65 -6.37
N GLU A 400 -18.21 -8.75 -6.93
CA GLU A 400 -17.50 -10.03 -7.00
C GLU A 400 -17.50 -10.59 -8.41
N THR A 401 -16.39 -11.19 -8.80
CA THR A 401 -16.28 -12.05 -9.98
C THR A 401 -16.33 -13.53 -9.55
N THR A 402 -16.29 -14.46 -10.51
CA THR A 402 -16.13 -15.89 -10.18
C THR A 402 -14.77 -16.19 -9.53
N GLU A 403 -13.84 -15.25 -9.57
CA GLU A 403 -12.46 -15.38 -9.10
C GLU A 403 -12.19 -14.67 -7.78
N GLY A 404 -13.14 -13.87 -7.30
CA GLY A 404 -13.09 -13.17 -6.03
C GLY A 404 -13.54 -11.71 -6.12
N PRO A 405 -13.40 -10.97 -5.01
CA PRO A 405 -13.79 -9.57 -4.93
C PRO A 405 -12.97 -8.68 -5.88
N VAL A 406 -13.58 -7.59 -6.32
CA VAL A 406 -12.94 -6.51 -7.07
C VAL A 406 -13.23 -5.17 -6.41
N GLY A 407 -12.34 -4.20 -6.59
CA GLY A 407 -12.43 -2.89 -5.96
C GLY A 407 -12.64 -1.77 -6.95
N LEU A 408 -13.41 -0.76 -6.51
CA LEU A 408 -13.47 0.56 -7.12
C LEU A 408 -12.42 1.46 -6.47
N GLN A 409 -11.58 2.10 -7.25
CA GLN A 409 -10.64 3.13 -6.80
C GLN A 409 -11.22 4.51 -7.07
N LEU A 410 -11.22 5.37 -6.04
CA LEU A 410 -11.54 6.78 -6.14
C LEU A 410 -10.30 7.59 -5.76
N VAL A 411 -9.89 8.50 -6.65
CA VAL A 411 -8.71 9.37 -6.48
C VAL A 411 -9.18 10.81 -6.34
N GLY A 412 -8.67 11.52 -5.33
CA GLY A 412 -9.00 12.92 -5.07
C GLY A 412 -7.82 13.86 -5.29
N GLU A 413 -8.08 15.17 -5.21
CA GLU A 413 -7.03 16.17 -5.13
C GLU A 413 -6.18 16.01 -3.87
N ALA A 414 -4.97 16.53 -3.90
CA ALA A 414 -4.06 16.44 -2.76
C ALA A 414 -4.65 17.14 -1.52
N PHE A 415 -4.69 16.40 -0.40
CA PHE A 415 -5.27 16.81 0.89
C PHE A 415 -6.80 16.97 0.89
N ASP A 416 -7.49 16.39 -0.10
CA ASP A 416 -8.95 16.29 -0.14
C ASP A 416 -9.44 14.85 0.05
N GLU A 417 -8.96 14.20 1.09
CA GLU A 417 -9.42 12.87 1.49
C GLU A 417 -10.92 12.83 1.81
N ARG A 418 -11.49 13.95 2.24
CA ARG A 418 -12.91 14.02 2.59
C ARG A 418 -13.82 13.77 1.39
N THR A 419 -13.47 14.29 0.22
CA THR A 419 -14.27 14.09 -1.00
C THR A 419 -14.26 12.63 -1.45
N ILE A 420 -13.10 11.94 -1.42
CA ILE A 420 -13.05 10.52 -1.76
C ILE A 420 -13.73 9.63 -0.71
N ILE A 421 -13.67 9.98 0.58
CA ILE A 421 -14.37 9.25 1.66
C ILE A 421 -15.89 9.41 1.48
N ARG A 422 -16.37 10.61 1.21
CA ARG A 422 -17.78 10.89 0.94
C ARG A 422 -18.28 10.09 -0.25
N ALA A 423 -17.55 10.14 -1.37
CA ALA A 423 -17.91 9.38 -2.57
C ALA A 423 -17.90 7.86 -2.31
N ALA A 424 -16.88 7.36 -1.63
CA ALA A 424 -16.74 5.93 -1.33
C ALA A 424 -17.88 5.40 -0.48
N SER A 425 -18.37 6.18 0.50
CA SER A 425 -19.48 5.76 1.37
C SER A 425 -20.85 5.72 0.68
N ALA A 426 -20.97 6.23 -0.54
CA ALA A 426 -22.18 6.12 -1.34
C ALA A 426 -22.37 4.76 -2.03
N VAL A 427 -21.31 3.99 -2.18
CA VAL A 427 -21.28 2.70 -2.90
C VAL A 427 -20.90 1.50 -2.01
N GLU A 428 -20.81 1.73 -0.70
CA GLU A 428 -20.52 0.69 0.31
C GLU A 428 -21.72 -0.16 0.69
#